data_17ab3b16bd6d7bcc36bee721284e407b
#
_entry.id   17ab3b16bd6d7bcc36bee721284e407b
#
_cell.length_a   1.000
_cell.length_b   1.000
_cell.length_c   1.000
_cell.angle_alpha   90.00
_cell.angle_beta   90.00
_cell.angle_gamma   90.00
#
_symmetry.space_group_name_H-M   'P 1'
#
loop_
_entity.id
_entity.type
_entity.pdbx_description
1 polymer ?
#
loop_
_entity_poly.entity_id
_entity_poly.type
_entity_poly.pdbx_seq_one_letter_code
_entity_poly.pdbx_strand_id
1 'polypeptide(L)'
;MGRPAVFSFAARAARLLAATFIVSAGAVSCYSTGDGTAPPSTALYYPVGLQVSAGGTVLYAVNSDFDLQFNGGTLQSYDLALIRRHTLDIIADPRNPNVPILDRQNQTGQPCPARADALPTLGQTCAPPVDSSFYVRDTAIIGAFATDLLLSPPPSKLVEQTAQLARGASDALVCPTPPSGTTPPSAPPGCPAFGNRRFDRLFAPVRGNASVTWASVERDGPDSVAPLDPKAPYGPFALSCGKDSTGRCGGDHTAGSNQDEPGNSRHITMPGEPFGIAMSEDGESLAVTHQNDTKTSLFSTGLRRTDADTGTGGDGAPLPFLQFVLDGVPFGGIGIAAVPHDRDAFLGAPATYPRAAFLQTSRAIGEVDLIRRYPDEFAGTLPPNATDFTGSSLIRPFLDREVGFPIAIGAGGTDSRGIVIDPTPRLACKAKVLPAGGGRAQATVDQELQTCGQKPARVFIANRSPASLLVGEIGAGTKATDPFDPDRLVLHSMFPLSAGPSKVYLAPVVESDGAYSLRVFVVCFDAATVFVYNPETEQVENVIRVGLGPFAMAFDPFDMNDVATHAQVPFDPRLAGSGLRRFRFAYLASFTNSFVQVIDLDSAQVDRSTFERIVFTLGRPTTPKGS
;
A
#
# COMPACT_ATOMS: atom_id res chain seq x y z
N MET A 1 62.13 54.61 1.29
CA MET A 1 61.02 54.80 0.32
C MET A 1 60.32 53.52 0.14
N GLY A 2 59.11 53.32 0.66
CA GLY A 2 58.36 52.10 0.53
C GLY A 2 56.99 52.19 1.21
N ARG A 3 55.99 52.33 0.47
CA ARG A 3 54.59 52.02 0.69
C ARG A 3 54.10 51.39 -0.63
N PRO A 4 53.20 50.42 -0.70
CA PRO A 4 52.03 50.11 0.13
C PRO A 4 51.75 48.59 0.26
N ALA A 5 51.49 48.07 1.44
CA ALA A 5 50.98 46.70 1.61
C ALA A 5 49.65 46.61 2.43
N VAL A 6 49.13 47.71 2.92
CA VAL A 6 47.98 47.68 3.85
C VAL A 6 46.61 47.68 3.13
N PHE A 7 46.52 48.17 1.89
CA PHE A 7 45.24 48.23 1.17
C PHE A 7 44.74 46.92 0.56
N SER A 8 45.62 45.92 0.39
CA SER A 8 45.26 44.63 -0.21
C SER A 8 44.56 43.66 0.78
N PHE A 9 44.79 43.81 2.07
CA PHE A 9 44.22 42.93 3.09
C PHE A 9 42.75 43.27 3.42
N ALA A 10 42.41 44.53 3.48
CA ALA A 10 41.03 44.97 3.76
C ALA A 10 40.05 44.62 2.65
N ALA A 11 40.48 44.67 1.39
CA ALA A 11 39.63 44.30 0.24
C ALA A 11 39.38 42.79 0.13
N ARG A 12 40.33 41.96 0.58
CA ARG A 12 40.16 40.48 0.61
C ARG A 12 39.27 40.04 1.79
N ALA A 13 39.40 40.68 2.94
CA ALA A 13 38.54 40.43 4.09
C ALA A 13 37.08 40.80 3.84
N ALA A 14 36.84 41.96 3.18
CA ALA A 14 35.50 42.37 2.80
C ALA A 14 34.83 41.45 1.76
N ARG A 15 35.61 40.91 0.81
CA ARG A 15 35.07 39.91 -0.16
C ARG A 15 34.79 38.56 0.47
N LEU A 16 35.57 38.10 1.43
CA LEU A 16 35.31 36.86 2.18
C LEU A 16 34.08 37.03 3.09
N LEU A 17 33.93 38.13 3.78
CA LEU A 17 32.74 38.42 4.59
C LEU A 17 31.45 38.53 3.74
N ALA A 18 31.52 39.17 2.58
CA ALA A 18 30.37 39.24 1.67
C ALA A 18 30.01 37.85 1.08
N ALA A 19 31.00 37.03 0.74
CA ALA A 19 30.75 35.66 0.26
C ALA A 19 30.15 34.75 1.35
N THR A 20 30.60 34.90 2.61
CA THR A 20 30.04 34.14 3.74
C THR A 20 28.60 34.57 4.06
N PHE A 21 28.28 35.88 3.90
CA PHE A 21 26.91 36.36 4.09
C PHE A 21 25.96 35.93 2.98
N ILE A 22 26.40 35.78 1.73
CA ILE A 22 25.60 35.30 0.62
C ILE A 22 25.35 33.80 0.76
N VAL A 23 26.34 33.04 1.24
CA VAL A 23 26.19 31.59 1.49
C VAL A 23 25.29 31.32 2.69
N SER A 24 25.34 32.12 3.75
CA SER A 24 24.45 31.96 4.90
C SER A 24 23.02 32.50 4.63
N ALA A 25 22.81 33.43 3.73
CA ALA A 25 21.49 33.88 3.32
C ALA A 25 20.80 32.86 2.36
N GLY A 26 21.59 32.07 1.62
CA GLY A 26 21.05 30.98 0.78
C GLY A 26 20.70 29.68 1.53
N ALA A 27 21.15 29.54 2.79
CA ALA A 27 20.90 28.32 3.59
C ALA A 27 19.65 28.43 4.50
N VAL A 28 18.98 29.60 4.52
CA VAL A 28 17.72 29.78 5.26
C VAL A 28 16.56 29.89 4.27
N SER A 29 16.44 28.91 3.35
CA SER A 29 15.13 28.65 2.80
C SER A 29 14.38 27.78 3.84
N CYS A 30 13.91 28.43 4.90
CA CYS A 30 12.94 27.82 5.79
C CYS A 30 11.71 27.50 4.94
N TYR A 31 11.57 26.24 4.59
CA TYR A 31 10.33 25.71 4.07
C TYR A 31 9.31 25.80 5.20
N SER A 32 8.48 26.84 5.19
CA SER A 32 7.38 26.97 6.14
C SER A 32 6.21 26.15 5.58
N THR A 33 5.91 25.02 6.21
CA THR A 33 4.79 24.14 5.85
C THR A 33 3.42 24.76 6.15
N GLY A 34 3.33 26.03 6.49
CA GLY A 34 2.08 26.69 6.91
C GLY A 34 1.57 27.79 5.97
N ASP A 35 2.45 28.48 5.25
CA ASP A 35 2.13 29.73 4.56
C ASP A 35 2.19 29.58 3.03
N GLY A 36 1.55 28.57 2.46
CA GLY A 36 1.51 28.37 1.01
C GLY A 36 0.09 28.27 0.48
N THR A 37 -0.04 28.27 -0.84
CA THR A 37 -1.31 28.01 -1.50
C THR A 37 -1.81 26.60 -1.17
N ALA A 38 -3.08 26.45 -0.78
CA ALA A 38 -3.68 25.16 -0.53
C ALA A 38 -3.68 24.29 -1.81
N PRO A 39 -3.41 22.98 -1.70
CA PRO A 39 -3.44 22.08 -2.84
C PRO A 39 -4.88 21.95 -3.40
N PRO A 40 -5.01 21.55 -4.68
CA PRO A 40 -6.33 21.40 -5.28
C PRO A 40 -7.11 20.28 -4.58
N SER A 41 -8.30 20.62 -4.07
CA SER A 41 -9.16 19.68 -3.34
C SER A 41 -9.92 18.69 -4.24
N THR A 42 -10.01 18.94 -5.53
CA THR A 42 -10.82 18.13 -6.46
C THR A 42 -10.03 17.62 -7.67
N ALA A 43 -8.76 17.98 -7.80
CA ALA A 43 -7.92 17.54 -8.89
C ALA A 43 -6.87 16.52 -8.40
N LEU A 44 -6.51 15.59 -9.27
CA LEU A 44 -5.34 14.75 -9.11
C LEU A 44 -4.08 15.58 -9.37
N TYR A 45 -3.07 15.40 -8.53
CA TYR A 45 -1.82 16.14 -8.62
C TYR A 45 -0.64 15.30 -8.15
N TYR A 46 0.13 14.73 -9.07
CA TYR A 46 1.17 13.72 -8.81
C TYR A 46 0.67 12.56 -7.94
N PRO A 47 -0.33 11.77 -8.40
CA PRO A 47 -0.84 10.65 -7.62
C PRO A 47 0.21 9.54 -7.50
N VAL A 48 0.50 9.12 -6.25
CA VAL A 48 1.57 8.17 -5.90
C VAL A 48 1.07 6.92 -5.17
N GLY A 49 -0.16 6.91 -4.70
CA GLY A 49 -0.76 5.77 -4.03
C GLY A 49 -2.23 5.66 -4.35
N LEU A 50 -2.70 4.45 -4.58
CA LEU A 50 -4.10 4.11 -4.81
C LEU A 50 -4.50 2.92 -3.94
N GLN A 51 -5.72 2.97 -3.39
CA GLN A 51 -6.35 1.83 -2.71
C GLN A 51 -7.83 1.81 -3.02
N VAL A 52 -8.40 0.61 -3.12
CA VAL A 52 -9.84 0.41 -3.25
C VAL A 52 -10.39 -0.10 -1.93
N SER A 53 -11.52 0.45 -1.50
CA SER A 53 -12.21 0.01 -0.28
C SER A 53 -12.63 -1.45 -0.36
N ALA A 54 -12.75 -2.11 0.80
CA ALA A 54 -13.09 -3.53 0.88
C ALA A 54 -14.42 -3.88 0.18
N GLY A 55 -15.37 -2.96 0.15
CA GLY A 55 -16.65 -3.12 -0.55
C GLY A 55 -16.62 -2.70 -2.02
N GLY A 56 -15.53 -2.11 -2.51
CA GLY A 56 -15.39 -1.70 -3.91
C GLY A 56 -16.23 -0.48 -4.30
N THR A 57 -16.61 0.36 -3.34
CA THR A 57 -17.40 1.58 -3.62
C THR A 57 -16.57 2.85 -3.62
N VAL A 58 -15.36 2.82 -3.04
CA VAL A 58 -14.47 3.97 -2.91
C VAL A 58 -13.09 3.66 -3.49
N LEU A 59 -12.57 4.59 -4.28
CA LEU A 59 -11.15 4.65 -4.63
C LEU A 59 -10.50 5.75 -3.79
N TYR A 60 -9.47 5.41 -3.04
CA TYR A 60 -8.63 6.36 -2.33
C TYR A 60 -7.38 6.65 -3.14
N ALA A 61 -7.00 7.92 -3.22
CA ALA A 61 -5.78 8.34 -3.89
C ALA A 61 -5.00 9.30 -3.00
N VAL A 62 -3.67 9.16 -2.99
CA VAL A 62 -2.78 10.11 -2.37
C VAL A 62 -1.97 10.86 -3.43
N ASN A 63 -1.97 12.19 -3.35
CA ASN A 63 -1.26 13.11 -4.23
C ASN A 63 -0.06 13.70 -3.50
N SER A 64 1.09 13.77 -4.20
CA SER A 64 2.39 14.00 -3.58
C SER A 64 2.78 15.46 -3.40
N ASP A 65 2.25 16.41 -4.22
CA ASP A 65 2.79 17.79 -4.32
C ASP A 65 4.31 17.78 -4.58
N PHE A 66 4.73 17.01 -5.58
CA PHE A 66 6.15 16.76 -5.83
C PHE A 66 6.93 18.00 -6.28
N ASP A 67 6.28 18.93 -6.94
CA ASP A 67 6.89 20.19 -7.43
C ASP A 67 6.79 21.35 -6.42
N LEU A 68 6.26 21.09 -5.22
CA LEU A 68 6.12 22.07 -4.13
C LEU A 68 5.37 23.35 -4.53
N GLN A 69 4.41 23.26 -5.44
CA GLN A 69 3.56 24.40 -5.78
C GLN A 69 2.55 24.76 -4.68
N PHE A 70 2.28 23.80 -3.80
CA PHE A 70 1.31 23.92 -2.73
C PHE A 70 1.98 23.72 -1.36
N ASN A 71 1.22 23.93 -0.32
CA ASN A 71 1.69 23.74 1.05
C ASN A 71 1.55 22.29 1.57
N GLY A 72 1.31 21.32 0.68
CA GLY A 72 1.21 19.91 1.02
C GLY A 72 0.54 19.07 -0.06
N GLY A 73 0.60 17.76 0.11
CA GLY A 73 -0.16 16.80 -0.69
C GLY A 73 -1.61 16.66 -0.23
N THR A 74 -2.35 15.78 -0.88
CA THR A 74 -3.74 15.48 -0.51
C THR A 74 -3.99 13.98 -0.44
N LEU A 75 -4.86 13.58 0.47
CA LEU A 75 -5.55 12.30 0.46
C LEU A 75 -6.98 12.55 0.00
N GLN A 76 -7.45 11.82 -1.00
CA GLN A 76 -8.76 12.01 -1.63
C GLN A 76 -9.54 10.71 -1.70
N SER A 77 -10.86 10.78 -1.54
CA SER A 77 -11.80 9.69 -1.76
C SER A 77 -12.67 9.97 -2.99
N TYR A 78 -12.83 8.96 -3.83
CA TYR A 78 -13.58 9.03 -5.09
C TYR A 78 -14.72 8.03 -5.10
N ASP A 79 -15.85 8.39 -5.68
CA ASP A 79 -17.00 7.52 -5.92
C ASP A 79 -16.66 6.48 -7.00
N LEU A 80 -16.16 5.33 -6.55
CA LEU A 80 -15.74 4.26 -7.43
C LEU A 80 -16.92 3.59 -8.13
N ALA A 81 -18.08 3.51 -7.47
CA ALA A 81 -19.27 2.97 -8.09
C ALA A 81 -19.71 3.81 -9.30
N LEU A 82 -19.59 5.12 -9.20
CA LEU A 82 -19.88 6.04 -10.30
C LEU A 82 -18.82 5.94 -11.41
N ILE A 83 -17.53 5.87 -11.07
CA ILE A 83 -16.43 5.66 -12.04
C ILE A 83 -16.67 4.37 -12.82
N ARG A 84 -16.97 3.27 -12.14
CA ARG A 84 -17.24 1.97 -12.77
C ARG A 84 -18.46 2.02 -13.70
N ARG A 85 -19.54 2.67 -13.26
CA ARG A 85 -20.73 2.84 -14.10
C ARG A 85 -20.40 3.59 -15.39
N HIS A 86 -19.73 4.73 -15.29
CA HIS A 86 -19.33 5.49 -16.48
C HIS A 86 -18.34 4.72 -17.36
N THR A 87 -17.44 3.92 -16.77
CA THR A 87 -16.56 3.05 -17.55
C THR A 87 -17.36 2.00 -18.33
N LEU A 88 -18.35 1.37 -17.69
CA LEU A 88 -19.22 0.39 -18.35
C LEU A 88 -20.08 1.06 -19.45
N ASP A 89 -20.59 2.25 -19.21
CA ASP A 89 -21.33 3.02 -20.22
C ASP A 89 -20.46 3.35 -21.44
N ILE A 90 -19.18 3.68 -21.22
CA ILE A 90 -18.21 3.92 -22.32
C ILE A 90 -17.92 2.63 -23.10
N ILE A 91 -17.78 1.49 -22.42
CA ILE A 91 -17.58 0.19 -23.06
C ILE A 91 -18.79 -0.18 -23.92
N ALA A 92 -20.01 0.04 -23.39
CA ALA A 92 -21.26 -0.27 -24.10
C ALA A 92 -21.50 0.68 -25.29
N ASP A 93 -21.27 1.97 -25.12
CA ASP A 93 -21.38 3.00 -26.16
C ASP A 93 -20.39 4.15 -25.91
N PRO A 94 -19.27 4.18 -26.63
CA PRO A 94 -18.26 5.25 -26.50
C PRO A 94 -18.80 6.67 -26.74
N ARG A 95 -19.98 6.80 -27.32
CA ARG A 95 -20.63 8.09 -27.60
C ARG A 95 -21.67 8.48 -26.55
N ASN A 96 -21.78 7.72 -25.45
CA ASN A 96 -22.82 7.94 -24.46
C ASN A 96 -22.81 9.38 -23.92
N PRO A 97 -23.93 10.15 -24.10
CA PRO A 97 -24.00 11.54 -23.68
C PRO A 97 -24.10 11.70 -22.15
N ASN A 98 -24.39 10.63 -21.41
CA ASN A 98 -24.53 10.65 -19.96
C ASN A 98 -23.21 10.62 -19.22
N VAL A 99 -22.11 10.28 -19.90
CA VAL A 99 -20.78 10.39 -19.30
C VAL A 99 -20.41 11.88 -19.22
N PRO A 100 -20.05 12.40 -18.03
CA PRO A 100 -19.72 13.80 -17.87
C PRO A 100 -18.33 14.10 -18.46
N ILE A 101 -18.28 14.34 -19.73
CA ILE A 101 -17.08 14.67 -20.47
C ILE A 101 -17.03 16.17 -20.68
N LEU A 102 -15.89 16.78 -20.34
CA LEU A 102 -15.73 18.23 -20.42
C LEU A 102 -15.69 18.76 -21.84
N ASP A 103 -15.25 17.96 -22.79
CA ASP A 103 -15.19 18.33 -24.20
C ASP A 103 -15.87 17.27 -25.07
N ARG A 104 -17.20 17.34 -25.14
CA ARG A 104 -17.99 16.48 -26.03
C ARG A 104 -17.70 16.74 -27.51
N GLN A 105 -17.13 17.87 -27.86
CA GLN A 105 -16.86 18.22 -29.27
C GLN A 105 -15.74 17.36 -29.85
N ASN A 106 -14.82 16.87 -29.01
CA ASN A 106 -13.74 15.98 -29.43
C ASN A 106 -14.13 14.50 -29.49
N GLN A 107 -15.36 14.13 -29.11
CA GLN A 107 -15.82 12.73 -29.14
C GLN A 107 -16.31 12.25 -30.52
N THR A 108 -16.58 13.15 -31.44
CA THR A 108 -17.16 12.77 -32.72
C THR A 108 -16.08 12.25 -33.69
N GLY A 109 -15.66 10.99 -33.48
CA GLY A 109 -14.95 10.24 -34.51
C GLY A 109 -13.50 10.63 -34.80
N GLN A 110 -12.91 11.48 -34.00
CA GLN A 110 -11.47 11.72 -34.07
C GLN A 110 -10.72 10.49 -33.49
N PRO A 111 -9.68 10.01 -34.15
CA PRO A 111 -8.79 9.03 -33.56
C PRO A 111 -8.28 9.59 -32.22
N CYS A 112 -8.01 8.69 -31.25
CA CYS A 112 -7.37 9.07 -30.01
C CYS A 112 -6.25 10.04 -30.32
N PRO A 113 -6.15 11.22 -29.66
CA PRO A 113 -5.01 12.07 -29.84
C PRO A 113 -3.78 11.20 -29.63
N ALA A 114 -3.18 10.80 -30.75
CA ALA A 114 -1.98 10.02 -30.72
C ALA A 114 -0.99 10.90 -29.98
N ARG A 115 -0.55 10.47 -28.81
CA ARG A 115 0.78 10.88 -28.42
C ARG A 115 1.66 10.49 -29.58
N ALA A 116 2.60 11.33 -29.94
CA ALA A 116 3.50 11.07 -31.07
C ALA A 116 4.24 9.72 -30.92
N ASP A 117 4.23 9.14 -29.73
CA ASP A 117 4.86 7.90 -29.27
C ASP A 117 3.86 6.75 -28.93
N ALA A 118 2.56 7.00 -28.93
CA ALA A 118 1.54 5.97 -28.70
C ALA A 118 1.02 5.44 -30.04
N LEU A 119 1.46 4.25 -30.43
CA LEU A 119 0.80 3.52 -31.53
C LEU A 119 -0.66 3.29 -31.12
N PRO A 120 -1.64 3.70 -31.93
CA PRO A 120 -3.03 3.38 -31.67
C PRO A 120 -3.15 1.85 -31.73
N THR A 121 -3.41 1.24 -30.58
CA THR A 121 -3.82 -0.17 -30.55
C THR A 121 -5.25 -0.20 -31.08
N LEU A 122 -5.48 -0.98 -32.12
CA LEU A 122 -6.80 -1.23 -32.71
C LEU A 122 -7.81 -1.53 -31.57
N GLY A 123 -8.89 -0.78 -31.53
CA GLY A 123 -9.99 -1.00 -30.59
C GLY A 123 -9.89 -0.29 -29.24
N GLN A 124 -8.99 0.68 -29.04
CA GLN A 124 -9.07 1.54 -27.86
C GLN A 124 -10.26 2.47 -27.95
N THR A 125 -11.08 2.46 -26.89
CA THR A 125 -12.07 3.50 -26.69
C THR A 125 -11.36 4.76 -26.21
N CYS A 126 -11.28 5.77 -27.07
CA CYS A 126 -10.64 7.02 -26.75
C CYS A 126 -11.63 8.00 -26.14
N ALA A 127 -12.13 7.68 -24.98
CA ALA A 127 -12.84 8.67 -24.20
C ALA A 127 -11.84 9.76 -23.75
N PRO A 128 -12.15 11.05 -23.97
CA PRO A 128 -11.30 12.11 -23.44
C PRO A 128 -11.27 12.03 -21.91
N PRO A 129 -10.20 12.52 -21.29
CA PRO A 129 -10.11 12.56 -19.84
C PRO A 129 -11.28 13.30 -19.20
N VAL A 130 -11.89 12.72 -18.17
CA VAL A 130 -12.98 13.32 -17.42
C VAL A 130 -12.44 13.99 -16.18
N ASP A 131 -12.97 15.17 -15.83
CA ASP A 131 -12.56 15.92 -14.66
C ASP A 131 -12.81 15.12 -13.38
N SER A 132 -11.79 15.01 -12.55
CA SER A 132 -11.85 14.27 -11.27
C SER A 132 -12.88 14.86 -10.30
N SER A 133 -13.20 16.15 -10.39
CA SER A 133 -14.16 16.83 -9.51
C SER A 133 -15.56 16.21 -9.51
N PHE A 134 -15.95 15.51 -10.59
CA PHE A 134 -17.22 14.79 -10.62
C PHE A 134 -17.29 13.62 -9.64
N TYR A 135 -16.15 13.05 -9.29
CA TYR A 135 -16.05 11.80 -8.52
C TYR A 135 -15.50 12.00 -7.11
N VAL A 136 -14.77 13.09 -6.85
CA VAL A 136 -14.25 13.39 -5.51
C VAL A 136 -15.39 13.59 -4.54
N ARG A 137 -15.31 12.92 -3.38
CA ARG A 137 -16.30 13.02 -2.31
C ARG A 137 -15.75 13.70 -1.06
N ASP A 138 -14.46 13.45 -0.76
CA ASP A 138 -13.79 14.11 0.36
C ASP A 138 -12.30 14.28 0.05
N THR A 139 -11.69 15.28 0.71
CA THR A 139 -10.27 15.58 0.58
C THR A 139 -9.71 15.99 1.93
N ALA A 140 -8.51 15.51 2.25
CA ALA A 140 -7.73 15.93 3.39
C ALA A 140 -6.35 16.38 2.92
N ILE A 141 -5.85 17.51 3.46
CA ILE A 141 -4.50 18.00 3.20
C ILE A 141 -3.54 17.25 4.13
N ILE A 142 -2.47 16.72 3.56
CA ILE A 142 -1.40 16.02 4.25
C ILE A 142 -0.06 16.72 4.01
N GLY A 143 1.04 16.21 4.54
CA GLY A 143 2.37 16.74 4.23
C GLY A 143 2.74 16.55 2.75
N ALA A 144 3.71 17.31 2.27
CA ALA A 144 4.24 17.18 0.90
C ALA A 144 5.07 15.91 0.73
N PHE A 145 5.24 15.47 -0.53
CA PHE A 145 6.01 14.27 -0.90
C PHE A 145 5.51 12.98 -0.26
N ALA A 146 4.21 12.75 -0.26
CA ALA A 146 3.68 11.41 -0.02
C ALA A 146 4.23 10.42 -1.07
N THR A 147 4.41 9.14 -0.70
CA THR A 147 5.13 8.17 -1.53
C THR A 147 4.35 6.89 -1.81
N ASP A 148 3.43 6.53 -0.94
CA ASP A 148 2.61 5.33 -1.07
C ASP A 148 1.28 5.48 -0.29
N LEU A 149 0.40 4.50 -0.43
CA LEU A 149 -0.85 4.42 0.31
C LEU A 149 -1.15 2.96 0.65
N LEU A 150 -1.41 2.68 1.91
CA LEU A 150 -1.83 1.37 2.41
C LEU A 150 -3.19 1.47 3.08
N LEU A 151 -4.08 0.54 2.78
CA LEU A 151 -5.35 0.35 3.49
C LEU A 151 -5.23 -0.87 4.41
N SER A 152 -5.44 -0.66 5.71
CA SER A 152 -5.41 -1.73 6.69
C SER A 152 -6.71 -2.54 6.66
N PRO A 153 -6.67 -3.85 6.93
CA PRO A 153 -7.87 -4.63 7.14
C PRO A 153 -8.59 -4.18 8.43
N PRO A 154 -9.89 -4.47 8.55
CA PRO A 154 -10.63 -4.12 9.74
C PRO A 154 -10.18 -4.92 10.97
N PRO A 155 -10.32 -4.35 12.18
CA PRO A 155 -9.94 -5.00 13.43
C PRO A 155 -10.53 -6.40 13.63
N SER A 156 -11.73 -6.66 13.12
CA SER A 156 -12.39 -7.97 13.26
C SER A 156 -11.71 -9.11 12.51
N LYS A 157 -11.18 -8.85 11.30
CA LYS A 157 -10.38 -9.86 10.59
C LYS A 157 -9.07 -10.14 11.30
N LEU A 158 -8.46 -9.10 11.86
CA LEU A 158 -7.28 -9.24 12.71
C LEU A 158 -7.60 -10.06 13.96
N VAL A 159 -8.76 -9.84 14.58
CA VAL A 159 -9.22 -10.60 15.75
C VAL A 159 -9.43 -12.07 15.38
N GLU A 160 -10.07 -12.39 14.26
CA GLU A 160 -10.21 -13.77 13.79
C GLU A 160 -8.85 -14.41 13.51
N GLN A 161 -7.98 -13.73 12.81
CA GLN A 161 -6.63 -14.20 12.55
C GLN A 161 -5.84 -14.36 13.84
N THR A 162 -5.95 -13.39 14.76
CA THR A 162 -5.27 -13.43 16.06
C THR A 162 -5.88 -14.45 17.01
N ALA A 163 -7.19 -14.63 17.03
CA ALA A 163 -7.85 -15.68 17.81
C ALA A 163 -7.52 -17.09 17.29
N GLN A 164 -7.32 -17.23 15.99
CA GLN A 164 -6.74 -18.45 15.42
C GLN A 164 -5.27 -18.63 15.82
N LEU A 165 -4.48 -17.53 15.98
CA LEU A 165 -3.09 -17.52 16.45
C LEU A 165 -2.99 -17.90 17.93
N ALA A 166 -3.95 -17.50 18.70
CA ALA A 166 -3.95 -17.61 20.15
C ALA A 166 -5.05 -18.58 20.62
N ARG A 167 -5.09 -19.81 20.15
CA ARG A 167 -5.83 -20.83 20.87
C ARG A 167 -5.23 -20.95 22.29
N GLY A 168 -5.68 -20.07 23.19
CA GLY A 168 -5.27 -20.04 24.59
C GLY A 168 -4.84 -18.69 25.15
N ALA A 169 -4.75 -17.61 24.38
CA ALA A 169 -4.38 -16.30 24.90
C ALA A 169 -5.62 -15.41 25.10
N SER A 170 -5.71 -14.84 26.29
CA SER A 170 -6.77 -13.90 26.71
C SER A 170 -6.77 -12.54 26.03
N ASP A 171 -5.87 -12.31 25.07
CA ASP A 171 -5.57 -10.99 24.51
C ASP A 171 -6.21 -10.72 23.14
N ALA A 172 -7.05 -11.63 22.66
CA ALA A 172 -7.84 -11.38 21.45
C ALA A 172 -8.82 -10.22 21.70
N LEU A 173 -8.74 -9.18 20.89
CA LEU A 173 -9.69 -8.08 20.91
C LEU A 173 -11.06 -8.60 20.45
N VAL A 174 -11.87 -9.10 21.37
CA VAL A 174 -13.26 -9.45 21.11
C VAL A 174 -14.09 -8.18 21.25
N CYS A 175 -14.46 -7.59 20.11
CA CYS A 175 -15.43 -6.50 20.14
C CYS A 175 -16.80 -7.04 20.54
N PRO A 176 -17.33 -6.68 21.74
CA PRO A 176 -18.63 -7.15 22.14
C PRO A 176 -19.70 -6.61 21.19
N THR A 177 -20.53 -7.50 20.70
CA THR A 177 -21.74 -7.11 19.97
C THR A 177 -22.70 -6.49 21.00
N PRO A 178 -23.07 -5.20 20.89
CA PRO A 178 -24.01 -4.63 21.84
C PRO A 178 -25.33 -5.38 21.75
N PRO A 179 -25.96 -5.71 22.87
CA PRO A 179 -27.31 -6.26 22.87
C PRO A 179 -28.24 -5.29 22.13
N SER A 180 -29.08 -5.79 21.25
CA SER A 180 -30.07 -4.98 20.54
C SER A 180 -30.94 -4.22 21.53
N GLY A 181 -30.95 -2.87 21.46
CA GLY A 181 -31.80 -2.00 22.26
C GLY A 181 -31.16 -1.34 23.48
N THR A 182 -29.87 -1.52 23.71
CA THR A 182 -29.15 -0.80 24.78
C THR A 182 -28.20 0.25 24.19
N THR A 183 -28.08 1.40 24.87
CA THR A 183 -27.00 2.35 24.60
C THR A 183 -25.67 1.61 24.82
N PRO A 184 -24.80 1.51 23.82
CA PRO A 184 -23.57 0.76 23.99
C PRO A 184 -22.76 1.38 25.12
N PRO A 185 -22.26 0.58 26.08
CA PRO A 185 -21.22 1.03 26.98
C PRO A 185 -20.04 1.51 26.14
N SER A 186 -19.25 2.43 26.67
CA SER A 186 -18.03 2.90 25.98
C SER A 186 -17.30 1.70 25.41
N ALA A 187 -17.17 1.66 24.08
CA ALA A 187 -16.55 0.52 23.41
C ALA A 187 -15.13 0.33 23.95
N PRO A 188 -14.68 -0.92 24.19
CA PRO A 188 -13.28 -1.16 24.56
C PRO A 188 -12.38 -0.55 23.49
N PRO A 189 -11.21 -0.01 23.87
CA PRO A 189 -10.25 0.48 22.87
C PRO A 189 -9.98 -0.56 21.79
N GLY A 190 -10.03 -0.14 20.53
CA GLY A 190 -9.91 -1.02 19.38
C GLY A 190 -11.24 -1.58 18.85
N CYS A 191 -12.36 -1.36 19.53
CA CYS A 191 -13.68 -1.65 19.03
C CYS A 191 -14.35 -0.40 18.44
N PRO A 192 -15.21 -0.53 17.42
CA PRO A 192 -15.87 0.62 16.80
C PRO A 192 -16.63 1.46 17.82
N ALA A 193 -16.34 2.77 17.85
CA ALA A 193 -16.99 3.71 18.77
C ALA A 193 -18.48 3.96 18.45
N PHE A 194 -18.94 3.63 17.25
CA PHE A 194 -20.27 3.95 16.73
C PHE A 194 -21.07 2.68 16.40
N GLY A 195 -21.50 1.96 17.42
CA GLY A 195 -22.29 0.74 17.22
C GLY A 195 -21.50 -0.35 16.47
N ASN A 196 -22.14 -0.98 15.46
CA ASN A 196 -21.51 -2.06 14.69
C ASN A 196 -20.74 -1.53 13.47
N ARG A 197 -20.42 -0.24 13.39
CA ARG A 197 -19.61 0.32 12.30
C ARG A 197 -18.17 -0.07 12.48
N ARG A 198 -17.54 -0.45 11.38
CA ARG A 198 -16.13 -0.86 11.33
C ARG A 198 -15.35 0.14 10.51
N PHE A 199 -14.17 0.47 10.99
CA PHE A 199 -13.27 1.41 10.33
C PHE A 199 -12.04 0.69 9.84
N ASP A 200 -11.68 0.96 8.61
CA ASP A 200 -10.36 0.68 8.05
C ASP A 200 -9.48 1.93 8.24
N ARG A 201 -8.18 1.76 8.19
CA ARG A 201 -7.22 2.86 8.26
C ARG A 201 -6.39 2.96 7.00
N LEU A 202 -6.28 4.16 6.49
CA LEU A 202 -5.36 4.54 5.43
C LEU A 202 -4.07 5.04 6.07
N PHE A 203 -2.93 4.59 5.55
CA PHE A 203 -1.59 5.01 5.97
C PHE A 203 -0.81 5.50 4.76
N ALA A 204 -0.25 6.69 4.85
CA ALA A 204 0.56 7.30 3.80
C ALA A 204 1.90 7.77 4.37
N PRO A 205 3.04 7.20 3.93
CA PRO A 205 4.35 7.75 4.24
C PRO A 205 4.53 9.12 3.60
N VAL A 206 5.01 10.10 4.36
CA VAL A 206 5.16 11.49 3.95
C VAL A 206 6.60 11.95 4.20
N ARG A 207 7.33 12.29 3.13
CA ARG A 207 8.74 12.68 3.21
C ARG A 207 8.95 14.09 3.76
N GLY A 208 8.05 15.02 3.44
CA GLY A 208 8.21 16.43 3.78
C GLY A 208 8.30 16.71 5.28
N ASN A 209 7.66 15.90 6.12
CA ASN A 209 7.71 16.00 7.57
C ASN A 209 8.15 14.70 8.26
N ALA A 210 8.73 13.77 7.51
CA ALA A 210 9.19 12.48 8.02
C ALA A 210 8.17 11.81 8.94
N SER A 211 7.01 11.42 8.39
CA SER A 211 5.89 10.86 9.15
C SER A 211 5.11 9.82 8.35
N VAL A 212 4.24 9.10 9.04
CA VAL A 212 3.14 8.35 8.46
C VAL A 212 1.85 9.08 8.80
N THR A 213 1.24 9.70 7.81
CA THR A 213 -0.10 10.28 7.97
C THR A 213 -1.14 9.17 7.85
N TRP A 214 -2.15 9.18 8.74
CA TRP A 214 -3.21 8.18 8.73
C TRP A 214 -4.59 8.80 8.84
N ALA A 215 -5.57 8.12 8.26
CA ALA A 215 -6.99 8.49 8.34
C ALA A 215 -7.85 7.25 8.56
N SER A 216 -8.89 7.36 9.37
CA SER A 216 -9.91 6.32 9.48
C SER A 216 -10.99 6.55 8.43
N VAL A 217 -11.46 5.45 7.83
CA VAL A 217 -12.56 5.43 6.86
C VAL A 217 -13.56 4.35 7.24
N GLU A 218 -14.84 4.64 7.13
CA GLU A 218 -15.87 3.62 7.41
C GLU A 218 -15.81 2.52 6.35
N ARG A 219 -15.84 1.27 6.78
CA ARG A 219 -15.82 0.12 5.89
C ARG A 219 -17.14 -0.01 5.13
N ASP A 220 -17.08 -0.12 3.82
CA ASP A 220 -18.19 -0.32 2.89
C ASP A 220 -18.48 -1.80 2.55
N GLY A 221 -17.80 -2.73 3.20
CA GLY A 221 -17.89 -4.17 2.95
C GLY A 221 -19.18 -4.82 3.47
N PRO A 222 -19.37 -6.13 3.20
CA PRO A 222 -20.54 -6.90 3.63
C PRO A 222 -20.73 -6.93 5.16
N ASP A 223 -19.68 -6.64 5.91
CA ASP A 223 -19.71 -6.60 7.37
C ASP A 223 -20.24 -5.26 7.93
N SER A 224 -20.54 -4.27 7.11
CA SER A 224 -21.17 -3.03 7.58
C SER A 224 -22.64 -3.29 7.87
N VAL A 225 -23.07 -2.97 9.08
CA VAL A 225 -24.43 -3.28 9.56
C VAL A 225 -25.44 -2.20 9.18
N ALA A 226 -24.99 -0.99 8.89
CA ALA A 226 -25.84 0.12 8.51
C ALA A 226 -25.83 0.33 6.99
N PRO A 227 -26.96 0.74 6.38
CA PRO A 227 -26.96 1.23 5.01
C PRO A 227 -25.94 2.36 4.89
N LEU A 228 -25.07 2.29 3.87
CA LEU A 228 -24.10 3.34 3.60
C LEU A 228 -24.87 4.58 3.13
N ASP A 229 -24.94 5.61 3.97
CA ASP A 229 -25.33 6.94 3.54
C ASP A 229 -24.07 7.68 3.08
N PRO A 230 -23.87 7.90 1.78
CA PRO A 230 -22.70 8.59 1.26
C PRO A 230 -22.61 10.06 1.75
N LYS A 231 -23.66 10.58 2.33
CA LYS A 231 -23.70 11.93 2.92
C LYS A 231 -23.49 11.94 4.44
N ALA A 232 -23.44 10.76 5.06
CA ALA A 232 -23.15 10.68 6.49
C ALA A 232 -21.72 11.17 6.76
N PRO A 233 -21.49 11.96 7.82
CA PRO A 233 -20.16 12.46 8.16
C PRO A 233 -19.14 11.34 8.50
N TYR A 234 -19.62 10.11 8.67
CA TYR A 234 -18.83 8.91 8.93
C TYR A 234 -19.00 7.85 7.83
N GLY A 235 -19.47 8.23 6.64
CA GLY A 235 -19.58 7.32 5.51
C GLY A 235 -18.20 6.90 4.96
N PRO A 236 -18.14 5.92 4.05
CA PRO A 236 -16.88 5.37 3.52
C PRO A 236 -16.06 6.41 2.74
N PHE A 237 -16.66 7.49 2.33
CA PHE A 237 -15.97 8.59 1.67
C PHE A 237 -15.29 9.56 2.64
N ALA A 238 -15.76 9.63 3.89
CA ALA A 238 -15.25 10.58 4.86
C ALA A 238 -13.83 10.17 5.33
N LEU A 239 -12.87 11.04 5.11
CA LEU A 239 -11.50 10.88 5.54
C LEU A 239 -11.36 11.48 6.95
N SER A 240 -11.49 10.64 7.98
CA SER A 240 -11.41 11.08 9.38
C SER A 240 -9.95 11.12 9.82
N CYS A 241 -9.37 12.31 9.80
CA CYS A 241 -7.99 12.56 10.25
C CYS A 241 -7.86 13.84 11.10
N GLY A 242 -8.90 14.19 11.86
CA GLY A 242 -8.86 15.36 12.74
C GLY A 242 -8.64 16.67 11.98
N LYS A 243 -9.28 16.85 10.81
CA LYS A 243 -9.10 18.01 9.95
C LYS A 243 -9.33 19.33 10.69
N ASP A 244 -8.41 20.27 10.52
CA ASP A 244 -8.58 21.66 10.93
C ASP A 244 -9.50 22.44 9.96
N SER A 245 -9.65 23.75 10.21
CA SER A 245 -10.49 24.63 9.38
C SER A 245 -9.97 24.81 7.95
N THR A 246 -8.71 24.45 7.67
CA THR A 246 -8.11 24.49 6.33
C THR A 246 -8.26 23.17 5.58
N GLY A 247 -8.75 22.10 6.24
CA GLY A 247 -8.85 20.75 5.72
C GLY A 247 -7.57 19.93 5.90
N ARG A 248 -6.59 20.41 6.66
CA ARG A 248 -5.35 19.70 6.98
C ARG A 248 -5.57 18.69 8.10
N CYS A 249 -5.02 17.48 7.95
CA CYS A 249 -5.04 16.46 8.99
C CYS A 249 -4.36 16.96 10.26
N GLY A 250 -4.96 16.64 11.41
CA GLY A 250 -4.45 17.03 12.73
C GLY A 250 -3.13 16.34 13.08
N GLY A 251 -2.40 16.89 14.05
CA GLY A 251 -1.10 16.37 14.49
C GLY A 251 -1.18 14.93 15.01
N ASP A 252 -2.28 14.55 15.67
CA ASP A 252 -2.50 13.19 16.18
C ASP A 252 -2.63 12.14 15.06
N HIS A 253 -2.84 12.60 13.82
CA HIS A 253 -2.89 11.76 12.63
C HIS A 253 -1.57 11.75 11.84
N THR A 254 -0.46 12.15 12.47
CA THR A 254 0.86 12.26 11.87
C THR A 254 1.87 11.52 12.76
N ALA A 255 1.91 10.18 12.65
CA ALA A 255 2.74 9.34 13.49
C ALA A 255 4.23 9.41 13.10
N GLY A 256 5.13 9.39 14.09
CA GLY A 256 6.58 9.32 13.91
C GLY A 256 7.29 10.68 13.83
N SER A 257 6.58 11.78 13.66
CA SER A 257 7.18 13.12 13.61
C SER A 257 7.47 13.71 14.99
N ASN A 258 6.82 13.21 16.04
CA ASN A 258 6.94 13.69 17.41
C ASN A 258 7.49 12.58 18.32
N GLN A 259 8.63 12.81 18.96
CA GLN A 259 9.21 11.86 19.92
C GLN A 259 8.33 11.62 21.16
N ASP A 260 7.45 12.58 21.49
CA ASP A 260 6.58 12.53 22.67
C ASP A 260 5.15 12.07 22.33
N GLU A 261 4.94 11.46 21.16
CA GLU A 261 3.64 10.89 20.81
C GLU A 261 3.27 9.73 21.75
N PRO A 262 1.99 9.59 22.09
CA PRO A 262 1.53 8.52 22.98
C PRO A 262 1.94 7.14 22.46
N GLY A 263 2.51 6.29 23.32
CA GLY A 263 2.99 4.96 22.97
C GLY A 263 4.44 4.89 22.46
N ASN A 264 5.07 6.01 22.12
CA ASN A 264 6.47 6.07 21.71
C ASN A 264 7.41 6.00 22.93
N SER A 265 7.49 4.84 23.54
CA SER A 265 8.27 4.62 24.77
C SER A 265 9.79 4.77 24.63
N ARG A 266 10.28 4.87 23.39
CA ARG A 266 11.71 5.08 23.08
C ARG A 266 12.08 6.53 22.82
N HIS A 267 11.11 7.44 22.77
CA HIS A 267 11.32 8.86 22.44
C HIS A 267 12.14 9.07 21.16
N ILE A 268 11.82 8.33 20.12
CA ILE A 268 12.49 8.37 18.81
C ILE A 268 11.63 9.13 17.80
N THR A 269 12.27 9.65 16.78
CA THR A 269 11.60 10.21 15.60
C THR A 269 11.89 9.38 14.37
N MET A 270 10.98 9.40 13.42
CA MET A 270 11.13 8.72 12.15
C MET A 270 12.28 9.35 11.35
N PRO A 271 13.17 8.55 10.74
CA PRO A 271 14.17 9.04 9.80
C PRO A 271 13.53 9.72 8.60
N GLY A 272 14.31 10.57 7.92
CA GLY A 272 13.86 11.23 6.69
C GLY A 272 13.58 10.28 5.55
N GLU A 273 12.92 10.80 4.50
CA GLU A 273 12.70 10.10 3.23
C GLU A 273 11.96 8.75 3.34
N PRO A 274 10.86 8.63 4.11
CA PRO A 274 10.06 7.41 4.12
C PRO A 274 9.49 7.15 2.72
N PHE A 275 9.46 5.85 2.32
CA PHE A 275 9.11 5.54 0.94
C PHE A 275 8.09 4.39 0.82
N GLY A 276 8.51 3.13 0.94
CA GLY A 276 7.64 1.97 0.87
C GLY A 276 7.03 1.64 2.22
N ILE A 277 5.83 1.11 2.22
CA ILE A 277 5.12 0.70 3.43
C ILE A 277 4.51 -0.69 3.26
N ALA A 278 4.66 -1.54 4.25
CA ALA A 278 3.98 -2.83 4.33
C ALA A 278 3.44 -3.07 5.74
N MET A 279 2.31 -3.77 5.81
CA MET A 279 1.74 -4.21 7.07
C MET A 279 2.16 -5.65 7.34
N SER A 280 2.49 -5.95 8.60
CA SER A 280 2.76 -7.32 9.03
C SER A 280 1.55 -8.22 8.80
N GLU A 281 1.80 -9.52 8.61
CA GLU A 281 0.74 -10.51 8.35
C GLU A 281 -0.35 -10.51 9.43
N ASP A 282 0.04 -10.31 10.68
CA ASP A 282 -0.87 -10.22 11.82
C ASP A 282 -1.62 -8.87 11.89
N GLY A 283 -1.26 -7.91 11.06
CA GLY A 283 -1.86 -6.58 11.00
C GLY A 283 -1.53 -5.66 12.17
N GLU A 284 -0.60 -6.04 13.04
CA GLU A 284 -0.27 -5.25 14.24
C GLU A 284 0.70 -4.12 13.96
N SER A 285 1.54 -4.30 12.95
CA SER A 285 2.67 -3.41 12.71
C SER A 285 2.77 -3.01 11.25
N LEU A 286 3.35 -1.83 11.04
CA LEU A 286 3.76 -1.34 9.72
C LEU A 286 5.28 -1.26 9.70
N ALA A 287 5.89 -1.69 8.60
CA ALA A 287 7.29 -1.43 8.32
C ALA A 287 7.38 -0.39 7.20
N VAL A 288 8.23 0.61 7.37
CA VAL A 288 8.42 1.73 6.43
C VAL A 288 9.88 1.84 6.07
N THR A 289 10.20 1.78 4.77
CA THR A 289 11.56 1.94 4.25
C THR A 289 11.94 3.41 4.11
N HIS A 290 13.26 3.70 4.07
CA HIS A 290 13.80 5.03 3.89
C HIS A 290 14.70 5.11 2.66
N GLN A 291 14.30 5.96 1.68
CA GLN A 291 14.93 6.00 0.36
C GLN A 291 16.39 6.49 0.39
N ASN A 292 16.74 7.37 1.29
CA ASN A 292 18.07 8.00 1.39
C ASN A 292 18.73 7.74 2.75
N ASP A 293 18.40 6.63 3.40
CA ASP A 293 18.96 6.22 4.68
C ASP A 293 19.22 4.70 4.70
N THR A 294 19.94 4.24 5.73
CA THR A 294 20.20 2.83 6.03
C THR A 294 19.24 2.29 7.09
N LYS A 295 18.00 2.75 7.08
CA LYS A 295 17.03 2.50 8.15
C LYS A 295 15.70 1.96 7.66
N THR A 296 15.01 1.27 8.58
CA THR A 296 13.62 0.83 8.42
C THR A 296 12.87 1.10 9.71
N SER A 297 11.73 1.78 9.62
CA SER A 297 10.90 2.14 10.77
C SER A 297 9.81 1.12 11.01
N LEU A 298 9.53 0.83 12.29
CA LEU A 298 8.43 -0.01 12.75
C LEU A 298 7.40 0.85 13.46
N PHE A 299 6.14 0.73 13.03
CA PHE A 299 4.99 1.40 13.66
C PHE A 299 4.00 0.38 14.21
N SER A 300 3.31 0.74 15.27
CA SER A 300 2.04 0.11 15.63
C SER A 300 0.95 0.59 14.68
N THR A 301 0.09 -0.31 14.22
CA THR A 301 -1.12 0.07 13.47
C THR A 301 -2.19 0.69 14.37
N GLY A 302 -2.06 0.54 15.69
CA GLY A 302 -3.10 0.88 16.64
C GLY A 302 -4.34 -0.03 16.55
N LEU A 303 -4.31 -1.05 15.70
CA LEU A 303 -5.44 -1.97 15.51
C LEU A 303 -5.43 -3.14 16.50
N ARG A 304 -4.31 -3.40 17.16
CA ARG A 304 -4.20 -4.34 18.27
C ARG A 304 -3.87 -3.59 19.55
N ARG A 305 -4.55 -3.94 20.61
CA ARG A 305 -4.29 -3.36 21.93
C ARG A 305 -3.35 -4.23 22.73
N THR A 306 -2.14 -3.77 22.92
CA THR A 306 -1.27 -4.21 24.02
C THR A 306 -0.87 -3.02 24.92
N ASP A 307 -1.12 -1.79 24.47
CA ASP A 307 -0.68 -0.57 25.17
C ASP A 307 -1.88 0.20 25.72
N ALA A 308 -2.01 0.21 27.03
CA ALA A 308 -3.08 0.95 27.73
C ALA A 308 -2.95 2.48 27.64
N ASP A 309 -1.81 2.97 27.17
CA ASP A 309 -1.41 4.37 27.27
C ASP A 309 -1.53 5.17 25.98
N THR A 310 -1.96 4.54 24.88
CA THR A 310 -2.22 5.27 23.64
C THR A 310 -3.59 5.93 23.68
N GLY A 311 -3.67 7.18 23.32
CA GLY A 311 -4.95 7.85 23.07
C GLY A 311 -5.81 7.08 22.07
N THR A 312 -7.09 7.41 21.96
CA THR A 312 -8.00 6.79 20.98
C THR A 312 -8.19 7.71 19.79
N GLY A 313 -8.13 7.16 18.58
CA GLY A 313 -8.51 7.86 17.36
C GLY A 313 -10.03 8.10 17.27
N GLY A 314 -10.47 8.83 16.28
CA GLY A 314 -11.89 9.09 16.02
C GLY A 314 -12.70 7.83 15.69
N ASP A 315 -12.03 6.74 15.33
CA ASP A 315 -12.57 5.40 15.12
C ASP A 315 -12.69 4.58 16.41
N GLY A 316 -12.22 5.10 17.55
CA GLY A 316 -12.23 4.44 18.85
C GLY A 316 -11.11 3.41 19.06
N ALA A 317 -10.21 3.24 18.07
CA ALA A 317 -9.03 2.38 18.20
C ALA A 317 -7.81 3.18 18.70
N PRO A 318 -6.81 2.52 19.33
CA PRO A 318 -5.57 3.18 19.74
C PRO A 318 -4.89 3.90 18.58
N LEU A 319 -4.17 4.99 18.87
CA LEU A 319 -3.43 5.74 17.87
C LEU A 319 -2.26 4.92 17.34
N PRO A 320 -1.96 4.98 16.02
CA PRO A 320 -0.69 4.51 15.49
C PRO A 320 0.48 5.33 16.04
N PHE A 321 1.61 4.69 16.28
CA PHE A 321 2.82 5.36 16.77
C PHE A 321 4.09 4.65 16.33
N LEU A 322 5.21 5.36 16.36
CA LEU A 322 6.53 4.82 16.04
C LEU A 322 7.04 3.96 17.20
N GLN A 323 7.33 2.69 16.93
CA GLN A 323 7.82 1.73 17.93
C GLN A 323 9.34 1.57 17.93
N PHE A 324 9.95 1.55 16.73
CA PHE A 324 11.37 1.26 16.57
C PHE A 324 11.91 1.79 15.24
N VAL A 325 13.22 2.03 15.19
CA VAL A 325 13.96 2.32 13.97
C VAL A 325 15.14 1.35 13.92
N LEU A 326 15.11 0.43 12.97
CA LEU A 326 16.22 -0.46 12.65
C LEU A 326 17.27 0.34 11.88
N ASP A 327 18.53 0.23 12.28
CA ASP A 327 19.69 0.77 11.58
C ASP A 327 20.54 -0.38 10.98
N GLY A 328 21.34 -0.07 9.96
CA GLY A 328 22.25 -1.04 9.34
C GLY A 328 21.64 -1.88 8.22
N VAL A 329 20.46 -1.53 7.71
CA VAL A 329 19.98 -2.07 6.42
C VAL A 329 20.71 -1.39 5.26
N PRO A 330 20.77 -1.97 4.05
CA PRO A 330 21.37 -1.33 2.89
C PRO A 330 20.76 0.02 2.58
N PHE A 331 21.60 0.96 2.14
CA PHE A 331 21.18 2.30 1.75
C PHE A 331 20.13 2.27 0.64
N GLY A 332 19.09 3.10 0.78
CA GLY A 332 18.09 3.29 -0.25
C GLY A 332 17.00 2.23 -0.26
N GLY A 333 16.40 1.94 0.88
CA GLY A 333 15.23 1.07 0.99
C GLY A 333 14.04 1.62 0.19
N ILE A 334 13.46 0.80 -0.71
CA ILE A 334 12.36 1.20 -1.59
C ILE A 334 11.14 0.30 -1.40
N GLY A 335 11.22 -0.95 -1.86
CA GLY A 335 10.11 -1.90 -1.76
C GLY A 335 10.16 -2.67 -0.46
N ILE A 336 9.00 -3.01 0.04
CA ILE A 336 8.85 -3.85 1.22
C ILE A 336 7.56 -4.66 1.11
N ALA A 337 7.62 -5.95 1.47
CA ALA A 337 6.47 -6.83 1.49
C ALA A 337 6.51 -7.73 2.72
N ALA A 338 5.38 -7.96 3.36
CA ALA A 338 5.27 -8.92 4.45
C ALA A 338 5.40 -10.36 3.92
N VAL A 339 6.15 -11.17 4.64
CA VAL A 339 6.29 -12.60 4.32
C VAL A 339 5.04 -13.35 4.81
N PRO A 340 4.28 -14.00 3.92
CA PRO A 340 3.11 -14.76 4.34
C PRO A 340 3.56 -16.08 4.98
N HIS A 341 3.34 -16.22 6.28
CA HIS A 341 3.53 -17.48 6.99
C HIS A 341 2.23 -18.28 7.02
N ASP A 342 2.35 -19.57 6.84
CA ASP A 342 1.21 -20.47 6.92
C ASP A 342 1.26 -21.26 8.23
N ARG A 343 0.23 -21.13 9.04
CA ARG A 343 0.15 -21.76 10.36
C ARG A 343 0.04 -23.25 10.29
N ASP A 344 -0.65 -23.76 9.27
CA ASP A 344 -0.82 -25.18 9.10
C ASP A 344 0.54 -25.88 8.89
N ALA A 345 1.54 -25.15 8.39
CA ALA A 345 2.92 -25.64 8.32
C ALA A 345 3.51 -26.04 9.68
N PHE A 346 2.97 -25.49 10.76
CA PHE A 346 3.46 -25.64 12.14
C PHE A 346 2.42 -26.28 13.07
N LEU A 347 1.47 -27.05 12.52
CA LEU A 347 0.47 -27.75 13.31
C LEU A 347 1.10 -28.61 14.40
N GLY A 348 0.63 -28.44 15.63
CA GLY A 348 1.13 -29.17 16.79
C GLY A 348 2.34 -28.53 17.49
N ALA A 349 2.93 -27.46 16.96
CA ALA A 349 4.07 -26.78 17.54
C ALA A 349 3.91 -25.24 17.52
N PRO A 350 2.90 -24.67 18.19
CA PRO A 350 2.64 -23.22 18.14
C PRO A 350 3.82 -22.37 18.64
N ALA A 351 4.69 -22.92 19.49
CA ALA A 351 5.90 -22.24 19.95
C ALA A 351 6.96 -22.05 18.85
N THR A 352 6.84 -22.76 17.73
CA THR A 352 7.75 -22.67 16.58
C THR A 352 7.17 -21.86 15.44
N TYR A 353 5.98 -21.26 15.60
CA TYR A 353 5.40 -20.40 14.58
C TYR A 353 6.31 -19.19 14.33
N PRO A 354 6.70 -18.94 13.06
CA PRO A 354 7.63 -17.86 12.76
C PRO A 354 7.00 -16.50 13.10
N ARG A 355 7.85 -15.61 13.57
CA ARG A 355 7.46 -14.23 13.83
C ARG A 355 7.26 -13.49 12.51
N ALA A 356 6.42 -12.47 12.53
CA ALA A 356 6.18 -11.62 11.37
C ALA A 356 7.52 -11.13 10.78
N ALA A 357 7.64 -11.22 9.47
CA ALA A 357 8.83 -10.84 8.73
C ALA A 357 8.48 -10.03 7.48
N PHE A 358 9.47 -9.30 6.97
CA PHE A 358 9.37 -8.52 5.76
C PHE A 358 10.57 -8.82 4.86
N LEU A 359 10.33 -8.82 3.55
CA LEU A 359 11.39 -8.71 2.56
C LEU A 359 11.49 -7.24 2.10
N GLN A 360 12.70 -6.69 2.17
CA GLN A 360 12.99 -5.32 1.75
C GLN A 360 13.97 -5.29 0.58
N THR A 361 13.69 -4.47 -0.43
CA THR A 361 14.59 -4.20 -1.55
C THR A 361 15.32 -2.88 -1.35
N SER A 362 16.52 -2.75 -1.92
CA SER A 362 17.32 -1.54 -1.88
C SER A 362 17.82 -1.11 -3.25
N ARG A 363 18.18 0.19 -3.37
CA ARG A 363 18.74 0.77 -4.61
C ARG A 363 20.22 0.55 -4.75
N ALA A 364 20.94 0.48 -3.63
CA ALA A 364 22.40 0.61 -3.62
C ALA A 364 23.10 -0.70 -3.93
N ILE A 365 22.52 -1.81 -3.53
CA ILE A 365 23.16 -3.13 -3.65
C ILE A 365 22.20 -4.16 -4.22
N GLY A 366 22.77 -5.21 -4.82
CA GLY A 366 22.02 -6.33 -5.38
C GLY A 366 21.68 -7.38 -4.33
N GLU A 367 20.85 -7.00 -3.35
CA GLU A 367 20.39 -7.93 -2.33
C GLU A 367 18.95 -7.59 -1.87
N VAL A 368 18.28 -8.59 -1.31
CA VAL A 368 16.96 -8.49 -0.67
C VAL A 368 17.12 -8.86 0.78
N ASP A 369 16.73 -7.98 1.68
CA ASP A 369 16.90 -8.17 3.11
C ASP A 369 15.68 -8.82 3.74
N LEU A 370 15.92 -9.82 4.58
CA LEU A 370 14.92 -10.38 5.49
C LEU A 370 15.00 -9.63 6.82
N ILE A 371 13.92 -8.94 7.14
CA ILE A 371 13.78 -8.18 8.38
C ILE A 371 12.67 -8.82 9.21
N ARG A 372 12.98 -9.22 10.44
CA ARG A 372 12.03 -9.87 11.34
C ARG A 372 11.60 -8.95 12.45
N ARG A 373 10.29 -8.99 12.76
CA ARG A 373 9.71 -8.32 13.91
C ARG A 373 9.76 -9.20 15.14
N TYR A 374 10.28 -8.67 16.21
CA TYR A 374 10.25 -9.27 17.55
C TYR A 374 9.23 -8.53 18.42
N PRO A 375 8.38 -9.25 19.17
CA PRO A 375 7.31 -8.61 19.94
C PRO A 375 7.83 -7.84 21.17
N ASP A 376 8.97 -8.26 21.73
CA ASP A 376 9.59 -7.64 22.90
C ASP A 376 11.08 -7.99 22.96
N GLU A 377 11.93 -6.99 23.10
CA GLU A 377 13.37 -7.19 23.23
C GLU A 377 13.80 -7.85 24.56
N PHE A 378 12.92 -7.78 25.57
CA PHE A 378 13.18 -8.33 26.90
C PHE A 378 12.41 -9.63 27.18
N ALA A 379 11.71 -10.17 26.21
CA ALA A 379 10.94 -11.40 26.40
C ALA A 379 11.82 -12.55 26.91
N GLY A 380 11.63 -12.93 28.17
CA GLY A 380 12.36 -14.01 28.84
C GLY A 380 13.58 -13.57 29.65
N THR A 381 13.96 -12.29 29.64
CA THR A 381 15.10 -11.78 30.44
C THR A 381 14.69 -10.98 31.66
N LEU A 382 13.48 -10.41 31.65
CA LEU A 382 12.94 -9.69 32.80
C LEU A 382 12.14 -10.63 33.71
N PRO A 383 12.29 -10.50 35.04
CA PRO A 383 11.41 -11.16 35.99
C PRO A 383 9.94 -10.77 35.72
N PRO A 384 8.97 -11.63 36.03
CA PRO A 384 7.53 -11.35 35.77
C PRO A 384 7.00 -10.04 36.35
N ASN A 385 7.70 -9.44 37.29
CA ASN A 385 7.34 -8.19 37.97
C ASN A 385 8.34 -7.05 37.67
N ALA A 386 9.24 -7.21 36.74
CA ALA A 386 10.15 -6.12 36.37
C ALA A 386 9.39 -5.05 35.60
N THR A 387 9.46 -3.86 36.13
CA THR A 387 8.98 -2.65 35.48
C THR A 387 10.15 -2.00 34.73
N ASP A 388 9.86 -1.28 33.66
CA ASP A 388 10.87 -0.43 32.99
C ASP A 388 11.28 0.73 33.95
N PHE A 389 12.14 1.62 33.45
CA PHE A 389 12.60 2.80 34.19
C PHE A 389 11.46 3.73 34.65
N THR A 390 10.27 3.61 34.10
CA THR A 390 9.10 4.41 34.43
C THR A 390 8.13 3.69 35.38
N GLY A 391 8.39 2.43 35.70
CA GLY A 391 7.53 1.62 36.55
C GLY A 391 6.38 0.92 35.79
N SER A 392 6.32 0.98 34.48
CA SER A 392 5.33 0.29 33.64
C SER A 392 5.93 -0.93 32.96
N SER A 393 5.11 -1.99 32.76
CA SER A 393 5.47 -3.13 31.92
C SER A 393 5.24 -2.76 30.46
N LEU A 394 6.22 -2.12 29.83
CA LEU A 394 6.11 -1.73 28.43
C LEU A 394 6.56 -2.85 27.50
N ILE A 395 5.69 -3.21 26.58
CA ILE A 395 6.07 -4.03 25.43
C ILE A 395 6.83 -3.15 24.45
N ARG A 396 8.07 -3.59 24.09
CA ARG A 396 8.96 -2.84 23.20
C ARG A 396 9.31 -3.64 21.96
N PRO A 397 8.41 -3.75 20.98
CA PRO A 397 8.70 -4.43 19.72
C PRO A 397 9.89 -3.81 19.00
N PHE A 398 10.64 -4.64 18.28
CA PHE A 398 11.77 -4.19 17.49
C PHE A 398 11.89 -4.99 16.17
N LEU A 399 12.69 -4.47 15.26
CA LEU A 399 13.09 -5.14 14.03
C LEU A 399 14.54 -5.59 14.13
N ASP A 400 14.84 -6.72 13.49
CA ASP A 400 16.19 -7.19 13.27
C ASP A 400 16.39 -7.60 11.81
N ARG A 401 17.55 -7.27 11.23
CA ARG A 401 17.96 -7.72 9.90
C ARG A 401 18.63 -9.08 10.03
N GLU A 402 17.92 -10.13 9.69
CA GLU A 402 18.44 -11.50 9.86
C GLU A 402 19.45 -11.87 8.78
N VAL A 403 19.15 -11.58 7.51
CA VAL A 403 19.98 -11.96 6.38
C VAL A 403 19.71 -11.08 5.15
N GLY A 404 20.76 -10.85 4.35
CA GLY A 404 20.65 -10.34 2.98
C GLY A 404 20.79 -11.48 1.97
N PHE A 405 19.85 -11.63 1.07
CA PHE A 405 19.86 -12.61 -0.01
C PHE A 405 20.43 -11.95 -1.28
N PRO A 406 21.57 -12.40 -1.79
CA PRO A 406 22.17 -11.79 -2.96
C PRO A 406 21.33 -12.04 -4.22
N ILE A 407 21.20 -11.03 -5.07
CA ILE A 407 20.61 -11.15 -6.40
C ILE A 407 21.70 -11.63 -7.35
N ALA A 408 21.88 -12.95 -7.46
CA ALA A 408 22.96 -13.59 -8.20
C ALA A 408 22.52 -14.16 -9.57
N ILE A 409 21.40 -13.67 -10.12
CA ILE A 409 20.85 -14.16 -11.38
C ILE A 409 21.35 -13.30 -12.55
N GLY A 410 21.82 -13.92 -13.60
CA GLY A 410 22.30 -13.24 -14.81
C GLY A 410 23.48 -12.32 -14.54
N ALA A 411 23.40 -11.06 -14.92
CA ALA A 411 24.42 -10.04 -14.69
C ALA A 411 24.43 -9.49 -13.24
N GLY A 412 23.65 -10.08 -12.34
CA GLY A 412 23.36 -9.49 -11.04
C GLY A 412 22.30 -8.38 -11.19
N GLY A 413 21.68 -8.00 -10.08
CA GLY A 413 20.68 -6.94 -10.08
C GLY A 413 20.99 -5.88 -9.05
N THR A 414 20.90 -4.61 -9.44
CA THR A 414 20.94 -3.47 -8.53
C THR A 414 19.73 -2.57 -8.78
N ASP A 415 19.46 -1.68 -7.85
CA ASP A 415 18.28 -0.80 -7.91
C ASP A 415 16.95 -1.59 -7.97
N SER A 416 16.82 -2.59 -7.10
CA SER A 416 15.56 -3.32 -6.91
C SER A 416 14.54 -2.43 -6.22
N ARG A 417 13.30 -2.44 -6.72
CA ARG A 417 12.26 -1.50 -6.34
C ARG A 417 11.06 -2.18 -5.71
N GLY A 418 10.01 -2.44 -6.49
CA GLY A 418 8.80 -3.10 -6.01
C GLY A 418 9.03 -4.58 -5.72
N ILE A 419 8.33 -5.11 -4.72
CA ILE A 419 8.32 -6.52 -4.36
C ILE A 419 6.92 -6.93 -3.94
N VAL A 420 6.50 -8.14 -4.36
CA VAL A 420 5.27 -8.78 -3.89
C VAL A 420 5.51 -10.28 -3.66
N ILE A 421 4.74 -10.87 -2.77
CA ILE A 421 4.82 -12.29 -2.41
C ILE A 421 3.46 -12.93 -2.61
N ASP A 422 3.42 -14.02 -3.35
CA ASP A 422 2.22 -14.73 -3.75
C ASP A 422 2.05 -16.05 -2.97
N PRO A 423 1.06 -16.13 -2.08
CA PRO A 423 0.76 -17.35 -1.31
C PRO A 423 -0.13 -18.36 -2.05
N THR A 424 -0.60 -18.08 -3.27
CA THR A 424 -1.60 -18.91 -3.97
C THR A 424 -1.21 -20.38 -4.12
N PRO A 425 0.08 -20.79 -4.28
CA PRO A 425 0.43 -22.21 -4.30
C PRO A 425 0.05 -22.98 -3.02
N ARG A 426 0.12 -22.30 -1.85
CA ARG A 426 -0.32 -22.86 -0.56
C ARG A 426 -1.84 -22.95 -0.50
N LEU A 427 -2.52 -21.85 -0.86
CA LEU A 427 -3.97 -21.74 -0.83
C LEU A 427 -4.64 -22.75 -1.77
N ALA A 428 -4.13 -22.91 -2.99
CA ALA A 428 -4.61 -23.90 -3.95
C ALA A 428 -4.42 -25.34 -3.47
N CYS A 429 -3.33 -25.62 -2.78
CA CYS A 429 -3.10 -26.91 -2.15
C CYS A 429 -4.14 -27.18 -1.04
N LYS A 430 -4.34 -26.25 -0.12
CA LYS A 430 -5.30 -26.34 0.98
C LYS A 430 -6.73 -26.50 0.50
N ALA A 431 -7.12 -25.79 -0.53
CA ALA A 431 -8.44 -25.90 -1.12
C ALA A 431 -8.78 -27.33 -1.62
N LYS A 432 -7.77 -28.11 -1.99
CA LYS A 432 -7.94 -29.52 -2.36
C LYS A 432 -8.11 -30.45 -1.15
N VAL A 433 -7.63 -30.03 0.02
CA VAL A 433 -7.72 -30.80 1.27
C VAL A 433 -9.03 -30.55 2.00
N LEU A 434 -9.47 -29.28 2.05
CA LEU A 434 -10.60 -28.81 2.88
C LEU A 434 -12.00 -29.34 2.49
N PRO A 435 -12.35 -29.68 1.23
CA PRO A 435 -13.69 -30.17 0.89
C PRO A 435 -13.99 -31.58 1.36
N ALA A 436 -13.05 -32.28 1.97
CA ALA A 436 -13.21 -33.70 2.34
C ALA A 436 -14.08 -33.92 3.60
N GLY A 437 -15.33 -33.56 3.53
CA GLY A 437 -16.39 -33.99 4.47
C GLY A 437 -16.79 -35.46 4.27
N GLY A 438 -15.88 -36.41 4.30
CA GLY A 438 -16.14 -37.82 3.98
C GLY A 438 -15.35 -38.78 4.84
N GLY A 439 -15.48 -38.74 6.17
CA GLY A 439 -14.94 -39.79 7.03
C GLY A 439 -13.40 -39.92 7.08
N ARG A 440 -12.67 -38.92 6.60
CA ARG A 440 -11.21 -38.90 6.71
C ARG A 440 -10.79 -38.66 8.17
N ALA A 441 -9.75 -39.35 8.63
CA ALA A 441 -9.20 -39.10 9.96
C ALA A 441 -8.62 -37.68 10.06
N GLN A 442 -8.91 -36.96 11.13
CA GLN A 442 -8.43 -35.58 11.35
C GLN A 442 -6.90 -35.49 11.23
N ALA A 443 -6.17 -36.48 11.79
CA ALA A 443 -4.71 -36.51 11.70
C ALA A 443 -4.20 -36.56 10.24
N THR A 444 -4.92 -37.20 9.32
CA THR A 444 -4.55 -37.21 7.89
C THR A 444 -4.79 -35.84 7.25
N VAL A 445 -5.91 -35.17 7.58
CA VAL A 445 -6.21 -33.82 7.12
C VAL A 445 -5.16 -32.84 7.63
N ASP A 446 -4.81 -32.93 8.90
CA ASP A 446 -3.79 -32.06 9.53
C ASP A 446 -2.42 -32.23 8.86
N GLN A 447 -2.02 -33.47 8.55
CA GLN A 447 -0.76 -33.75 7.86
C GLN A 447 -0.75 -33.20 6.42
N GLU A 448 -1.86 -33.31 5.70
CA GLU A 448 -1.99 -32.73 4.35
C GLU A 448 -1.98 -31.20 4.39
N LEU A 449 -2.68 -30.57 5.34
CA LEU A 449 -2.64 -29.12 5.55
C LEU A 449 -1.23 -28.65 5.90
N GLN A 450 -0.52 -29.40 6.74
CA GLN A 450 0.88 -29.10 7.04
C GLN A 450 1.75 -29.15 5.79
N THR A 451 1.59 -30.18 4.95
CA THR A 451 2.31 -30.29 3.67
C THR A 451 1.98 -29.13 2.73
N CYS A 452 0.73 -28.69 2.68
CA CYS A 452 0.33 -27.50 1.91
C CYS A 452 0.97 -26.22 2.45
N GLY A 453 0.97 -26.04 3.76
CA GLY A 453 1.55 -24.87 4.42
C GLY A 453 3.07 -24.74 4.22
N GLN A 454 3.76 -25.86 4.02
CA GLN A 454 5.21 -25.92 3.76
C GLN A 454 5.59 -25.60 2.30
N LYS A 455 4.62 -25.46 1.38
CA LYS A 455 4.94 -25.06 0.02
C LYS A 455 5.51 -23.64 0.00
N PRO A 456 6.54 -23.36 -0.84
CA PRO A 456 7.06 -22.02 -0.97
C PRO A 456 6.01 -21.05 -1.52
N ALA A 457 6.09 -19.79 -1.11
CA ALA A 457 5.38 -18.70 -1.76
C ALA A 457 6.25 -18.10 -2.88
N ARG A 458 5.64 -17.69 -3.98
CA ARG A 458 6.37 -17.07 -5.10
C ARG A 458 6.70 -15.62 -4.76
N VAL A 459 7.88 -15.17 -5.20
CA VAL A 459 8.36 -13.80 -4.98
C VAL A 459 8.64 -13.13 -6.33
N PHE A 460 8.13 -11.93 -6.53
CA PHE A 460 8.31 -11.14 -7.73
C PHE A 460 8.91 -9.78 -7.38
N ILE A 461 10.01 -9.40 -8.04
CA ILE A 461 10.74 -8.17 -7.76
C ILE A 461 10.97 -7.39 -9.05
N ALA A 462 10.58 -6.12 -9.06
CA ALA A 462 10.93 -5.18 -10.12
C ALA A 462 12.37 -4.71 -9.91
N ASN A 463 13.26 -5.01 -10.86
CA ASN A 463 14.65 -4.61 -10.83
C ASN A 463 14.95 -3.64 -11.98
N ARG A 464 15.61 -2.50 -11.69
CA ARG A 464 15.89 -1.47 -12.70
C ARG A 464 17.20 -1.68 -13.45
N SER A 465 18.17 -2.33 -12.86
CA SER A 465 19.49 -2.46 -13.44
C SER A 465 20.03 -3.89 -13.32
N PRO A 466 19.94 -4.70 -14.38
CA PRO A 466 19.19 -4.47 -15.63
C PRO A 466 17.67 -4.45 -15.42
N ALA A 467 16.94 -3.77 -16.33
CA ALA A 467 15.47 -3.71 -16.27
C ALA A 467 14.86 -5.10 -16.44
N SER A 468 14.31 -5.65 -15.36
CA SER A 468 13.83 -7.04 -15.33
C SER A 468 12.81 -7.28 -14.22
N LEU A 469 12.01 -8.35 -14.41
CA LEU A 469 11.27 -9.00 -13.36
C LEU A 469 12.09 -10.18 -12.84
N LEU A 470 12.47 -10.14 -11.58
CA LEU A 470 13.09 -11.28 -10.90
C LEU A 470 12.00 -12.14 -10.30
N VAL A 471 12.11 -13.44 -10.49
CA VAL A 471 11.16 -14.44 -9.97
C VAL A 471 11.91 -15.40 -9.05
N GLY A 472 11.30 -15.70 -7.93
CA GLY A 472 11.84 -16.60 -6.94
C GLY A 472 10.78 -17.17 -6.02
N GLU A 473 11.24 -17.82 -4.98
CA GLU A 473 10.41 -18.46 -3.97
C GLU A 473 10.96 -18.18 -2.57
N ILE A 474 10.05 -17.98 -1.62
CA ILE A 474 10.35 -17.98 -0.19
C ILE A 474 9.60 -19.14 0.46
N GLY A 475 10.35 -20.04 1.11
CA GLY A 475 9.78 -21.24 1.72
C GLY A 475 9.55 -21.08 3.22
N ALA A 476 8.51 -21.76 3.74
CA ALA A 476 8.56 -22.19 5.13
C ALA A 476 9.69 -23.22 5.22
N GLY A 477 10.70 -22.96 6.03
CA GLY A 477 11.90 -23.79 6.10
C GLY A 477 11.61 -25.28 6.19
N THR A 478 12.35 -26.03 5.41
CA THR A 478 12.21 -27.48 5.31
C THR A 478 12.62 -28.24 6.58
N LYS A 479 13.12 -27.53 7.59
CA LYS A 479 13.52 -28.10 8.87
C LYS A 479 12.62 -27.56 9.98
N ALA A 480 11.60 -28.33 10.33
CA ALA A 480 10.75 -28.10 11.52
C ALA A 480 11.57 -27.98 12.84
N THR A 481 12.88 -28.20 12.80
CA THR A 481 13.80 -28.13 13.94
C THR A 481 14.54 -26.80 14.06
N ASP A 482 14.50 -25.94 13.04
CA ASP A 482 15.10 -24.62 13.09
C ASP A 482 14.02 -23.55 12.89
N PRO A 483 13.50 -22.93 13.96
CA PRO A 483 12.51 -21.87 13.86
C PRO A 483 13.05 -20.60 13.18
N PHE A 484 14.36 -20.54 12.88
CA PHE A 484 15.03 -19.39 12.30
C PHE A 484 15.33 -19.54 10.79
N ASP A 485 15.02 -20.68 10.16
CA ASP A 485 15.24 -20.93 8.72
C ASP A 485 13.96 -21.09 7.86
N PRO A 486 12.77 -20.62 8.27
CA PRO A 486 11.59 -20.81 7.44
C PRO A 486 11.53 -19.88 6.22
N ASP A 487 12.32 -18.80 6.19
CA ASP A 487 12.10 -17.69 5.25
C ASP A 487 13.29 -17.51 4.28
N ARG A 488 13.83 -18.61 3.79
CA ARG A 488 14.92 -18.56 2.81
C ARG A 488 14.38 -18.16 1.42
N LEU A 489 14.87 -17.03 0.90
CA LEU A 489 14.59 -16.59 -0.46
C LEU A 489 15.56 -17.26 -1.46
N VAL A 490 15.01 -17.80 -2.54
CA VAL A 490 15.76 -18.33 -3.69
C VAL A 490 15.22 -17.69 -4.95
N LEU A 491 16.04 -16.90 -5.64
CA LEU A 491 15.70 -16.34 -6.95
C LEU A 491 16.18 -17.31 -8.03
N HIS A 492 15.37 -17.63 -9.04
CA HIS A 492 15.67 -18.63 -10.05
C HIS A 492 15.45 -18.16 -11.50
N SER A 493 14.69 -17.09 -11.74
CA SER A 493 14.41 -16.60 -13.10
C SER A 493 14.46 -15.08 -13.18
N MET A 494 14.80 -14.59 -14.37
CA MET A 494 14.85 -13.16 -14.70
C MET A 494 14.24 -12.93 -16.08
N PHE A 495 13.22 -12.09 -16.17
CA PHE A 495 12.55 -11.74 -17.41
C PHE A 495 12.85 -10.29 -17.76
N PRO A 496 13.33 -9.98 -18.99
CA PRO A 496 13.64 -8.62 -19.39
C PRO A 496 12.36 -7.78 -19.50
N LEU A 497 12.44 -6.53 -19.07
CA LEU A 497 11.36 -5.54 -19.11
C LEU A 497 11.80 -4.28 -19.83
N SER A 498 10.87 -3.36 -20.08
CA SER A 498 11.18 -2.00 -20.50
C SER A 498 11.79 -1.17 -19.37
N ALA A 499 12.37 -0.02 -19.72
CA ALA A 499 13.04 0.87 -18.78
C ALA A 499 12.17 1.29 -17.59
N GLY A 500 12.79 1.35 -16.43
CA GLY A 500 12.22 1.88 -15.19
C GLY A 500 11.19 1.02 -14.47
N PRO A 501 11.35 -0.31 -14.35
CA PRO A 501 10.52 -1.10 -13.46
C PRO A 501 10.54 -0.49 -12.05
N SER A 502 9.37 -0.26 -11.45
CA SER A 502 9.26 0.49 -10.20
C SER A 502 8.38 -0.18 -9.14
N LYS A 503 7.22 -0.69 -9.51
CA LYS A 503 6.31 -1.39 -8.60
C LYS A 503 5.80 -2.67 -9.24
N VAL A 504 5.44 -3.63 -8.38
CA VAL A 504 4.86 -4.92 -8.76
C VAL A 504 3.58 -5.13 -7.97
N TYR A 505 2.56 -5.68 -8.61
CA TYR A 505 1.27 -5.97 -7.99
C TYR A 505 0.79 -7.36 -8.39
N LEU A 506 0.03 -7.98 -7.49
CA LEU A 506 -0.67 -9.23 -7.71
C LEU A 506 -2.17 -8.97 -7.79
N ALA A 507 -2.80 -9.40 -8.86
CA ALA A 507 -4.24 -9.37 -9.00
C ALA A 507 -4.70 -10.42 -10.01
N PRO A 508 -5.96 -10.86 -9.97
CA PRO A 508 -6.48 -11.74 -11.00
C PRO A 508 -6.82 -10.98 -12.28
N VAL A 509 -6.96 -11.74 -13.36
CA VAL A 509 -7.82 -11.41 -14.50
C VAL A 509 -9.03 -12.35 -14.47
N VAL A 510 -10.10 -11.96 -15.16
CA VAL A 510 -11.27 -12.83 -15.37
C VAL A 510 -11.07 -13.53 -16.71
N GLU A 511 -10.94 -14.85 -16.68
CA GLU A 511 -10.78 -15.66 -17.88
C GLU A 511 -12.09 -15.79 -18.68
N SER A 512 -12.01 -16.36 -19.86
CA SER A 512 -13.16 -16.47 -20.78
C SER A 512 -14.33 -17.31 -20.24
N ASP A 513 -14.07 -18.19 -19.28
CA ASP A 513 -15.07 -18.99 -18.57
C ASP A 513 -15.63 -18.29 -17.31
N GLY A 514 -15.13 -17.09 -17.00
CA GLY A 514 -15.50 -16.31 -15.85
C GLY A 514 -14.75 -16.66 -14.56
N ALA A 515 -13.72 -17.49 -14.61
CA ALA A 515 -12.90 -17.83 -13.46
C ALA A 515 -11.77 -16.81 -13.25
N TYR A 516 -11.27 -16.72 -12.02
CA TYR A 516 -10.08 -15.97 -11.68
C TYR A 516 -8.81 -16.68 -12.14
N SER A 517 -7.85 -15.92 -12.65
CA SER A 517 -6.49 -16.36 -12.93
C SER A 517 -5.49 -15.29 -12.53
N LEU A 518 -4.52 -15.65 -11.68
CA LEU A 518 -3.55 -14.69 -11.14
C LEU A 518 -2.65 -14.12 -12.23
N ARG A 519 -2.37 -12.82 -12.13
CA ARG A 519 -1.34 -12.12 -12.92
C ARG A 519 -0.47 -11.27 -12.03
N VAL A 520 0.73 -11.02 -12.53
CA VAL A 520 1.70 -10.09 -11.96
C VAL A 520 1.76 -8.87 -12.86
N PHE A 521 1.44 -7.72 -12.32
CA PHE A 521 1.48 -6.44 -13.03
C PHE A 521 2.74 -5.68 -12.64
N VAL A 522 3.63 -5.44 -13.61
CA VAL A 522 4.88 -4.71 -13.38
C VAL A 522 4.80 -3.33 -14.00
N VAL A 523 4.83 -2.32 -13.15
CA VAL A 523 4.78 -0.91 -13.57
C VAL A 523 6.17 -0.45 -13.96
N CYS A 524 6.36 -0.02 -15.21
CA CYS A 524 7.59 0.53 -15.75
C CYS A 524 7.45 2.06 -15.91
N PHE A 525 7.94 2.81 -14.94
CA PHE A 525 7.77 4.25 -14.83
C PHE A 525 8.31 5.02 -16.05
N ASP A 526 9.57 4.74 -16.45
CA ASP A 526 10.24 5.48 -17.50
C ASP A 526 9.71 5.13 -18.89
N ALA A 527 9.29 3.88 -19.09
CA ALA A 527 8.78 3.39 -20.37
C ALA A 527 7.28 3.67 -20.57
N ALA A 528 6.57 4.19 -19.57
CA ALA A 528 5.11 4.38 -19.59
C ALA A 528 4.36 3.10 -20.01
N THR A 529 4.69 1.98 -19.39
CA THR A 529 4.09 0.67 -19.67
C THR A 529 3.79 -0.10 -18.38
N VAL A 530 2.82 -1.03 -18.48
CA VAL A 530 2.57 -2.06 -17.48
C VAL A 530 2.70 -3.42 -18.17
N PHE A 531 3.60 -4.26 -17.69
CA PHE A 531 3.73 -5.64 -18.14
C PHE A 531 2.76 -6.52 -17.39
N VAL A 532 2.09 -7.41 -18.09
CA VAL A 532 1.23 -8.46 -17.53
C VAL A 532 1.95 -9.79 -17.66
N TYR A 533 2.38 -10.35 -16.54
CA TYR A 533 3.10 -11.62 -16.49
C TYR A 533 2.20 -12.69 -15.86
N ASN A 534 2.13 -13.84 -16.51
CA ASN A 534 1.41 -15.01 -16.03
C ASN A 534 2.36 -15.94 -15.27
N PRO A 535 2.17 -16.09 -13.95
CA PRO A 535 3.07 -16.93 -13.14
C PRO A 535 2.86 -18.43 -13.32
N GLU A 536 1.78 -18.86 -13.97
CA GLU A 536 1.54 -20.28 -14.27
C GLU A 536 2.23 -20.74 -15.56
N THR A 537 2.30 -19.85 -16.55
CA THR A 537 2.96 -20.13 -17.83
C THR A 537 4.39 -19.58 -17.88
N GLU A 538 4.77 -18.78 -16.89
CA GLU A 538 6.06 -18.07 -16.79
C GLU A 538 6.34 -17.18 -18.01
N GLN A 539 5.31 -16.50 -18.53
CA GLN A 539 5.41 -15.67 -19.71
C GLN A 539 4.82 -14.28 -19.51
N VAL A 540 5.39 -13.30 -20.19
CA VAL A 540 4.75 -12.00 -20.38
C VAL A 540 3.66 -12.15 -21.45
N GLU A 541 2.40 -11.99 -21.06
CA GLU A 541 1.26 -12.13 -21.96
C GLU A 541 0.93 -10.85 -22.71
N ASN A 542 1.11 -9.71 -22.04
CA ASN A 542 0.80 -8.41 -22.63
C ASN A 542 1.68 -7.29 -22.07
N VAL A 543 1.75 -6.20 -22.84
CA VAL A 543 2.38 -4.94 -22.44
C VAL A 543 1.40 -3.79 -22.71
N ILE A 544 0.81 -3.27 -21.65
CA ILE A 544 -0.17 -2.19 -21.71
C ILE A 544 0.58 -0.86 -21.76
N ARG A 545 0.36 -0.07 -22.81
CA ARG A 545 0.87 1.31 -22.89
C ARG A 545 -0.05 2.24 -22.12
N VAL A 546 0.52 3.07 -21.27
CA VAL A 546 -0.20 3.89 -20.31
C VAL A 546 0.27 5.35 -20.34
N GLY A 547 -0.26 6.19 -19.48
CA GLY A 547 0.20 7.57 -19.29
C GLY A 547 1.65 7.65 -18.81
N LEU A 548 2.25 8.86 -18.89
CA LEU A 548 3.63 9.11 -18.45
C LEU A 548 3.76 8.96 -16.93
N GLY A 549 4.84 8.31 -16.53
CA GLY A 549 5.15 8.08 -15.13
C GLY A 549 4.09 7.27 -14.40
N PRO A 550 3.69 6.07 -14.90
CA PRO A 550 2.82 5.19 -14.14
C PRO A 550 3.50 4.85 -12.82
N PHE A 551 2.74 4.90 -11.70
CA PHE A 551 3.37 4.79 -10.39
C PHE A 551 2.66 3.79 -9.48
N ALA A 552 1.36 3.91 -9.27
CA ALA A 552 0.60 3.05 -8.36
C ALA A 552 -0.59 2.40 -9.06
N MET A 553 -0.91 1.17 -8.66
CA MET A 553 -2.12 0.47 -9.10
C MET A 553 -2.98 0.06 -7.90
N ALA A 554 -4.28 0.03 -8.14
CA ALA A 554 -5.27 -0.61 -7.28
C ALA A 554 -6.21 -1.45 -8.15
N PHE A 555 -6.93 -2.36 -7.53
CA PHE A 555 -7.80 -3.32 -8.22
C PHE A 555 -9.17 -3.37 -7.55
N ASP A 556 -10.18 -3.76 -8.28
CA ASP A 556 -11.44 -4.16 -7.68
C ASP A 556 -11.20 -5.22 -6.60
N PRO A 557 -12.00 -5.27 -5.53
CA PRO A 557 -11.80 -6.25 -4.46
C PRO A 557 -11.91 -7.69 -4.96
N PHE A 558 -11.01 -8.54 -4.50
CA PHE A 558 -11.00 -9.97 -4.78
C PHE A 558 -10.53 -10.74 -3.54
N ASP A 559 -10.87 -12.04 -3.49
CA ASP A 559 -10.35 -12.95 -2.47
C ASP A 559 -9.24 -13.81 -3.09
N MET A 560 -8.08 -13.86 -2.44
CA MET A 560 -6.94 -14.65 -2.91
C MET A 560 -7.21 -16.17 -2.85
N ASN A 561 -8.12 -16.61 -1.97
CA ASN A 561 -8.56 -18.01 -1.96
C ASN A 561 -9.36 -18.36 -3.22
N ASP A 562 -10.24 -17.45 -3.66
CA ASP A 562 -11.00 -17.64 -4.90
C ASP A 562 -10.06 -17.66 -6.10
N VAL A 563 -9.05 -16.79 -6.12
CA VAL A 563 -8.00 -16.80 -7.16
C VAL A 563 -7.23 -18.11 -7.17
N ALA A 564 -6.82 -18.60 -5.99
CA ALA A 564 -6.05 -19.85 -5.85
C ALA A 564 -6.84 -21.09 -6.27
N THR A 565 -8.15 -21.06 -6.17
CA THR A 565 -9.04 -22.18 -6.52
C THR A 565 -9.61 -22.09 -7.92
N HIS A 566 -9.27 -21.05 -8.70
CA HIS A 566 -9.93 -20.74 -9.97
C HIS A 566 -11.45 -20.63 -9.84
N ALA A 567 -11.91 -20.10 -8.69
CA ALA A 567 -13.32 -19.86 -8.48
C ALA A 567 -13.85 -18.85 -9.51
N GLN A 568 -15.11 -19.01 -9.89
CA GLN A 568 -15.78 -17.97 -10.68
C GLN A 568 -15.94 -16.69 -9.86
N VAL A 569 -15.83 -15.55 -10.53
CA VAL A 569 -15.93 -14.23 -9.90
C VAL A 569 -17.27 -14.12 -9.14
N PRO A 570 -17.23 -13.91 -7.82
CA PRO A 570 -18.45 -13.83 -7.04
C PRO A 570 -19.28 -12.62 -7.45
N PHE A 571 -20.57 -12.86 -7.59
CA PHE A 571 -21.55 -11.82 -7.87
C PHE A 571 -22.10 -11.26 -6.55
N ASP A 572 -22.08 -9.95 -6.37
CA ASP A 572 -22.73 -9.33 -5.22
C ASP A 572 -24.24 -9.17 -5.46
N PRO A 573 -25.09 -9.94 -4.76
CA PRO A 573 -26.54 -9.90 -4.95
C PRO A 573 -27.17 -8.54 -4.62
N ARG A 574 -26.47 -7.68 -3.82
CA ARG A 574 -26.96 -6.34 -3.49
C ARG A 574 -26.89 -5.39 -4.70
N LEU A 575 -26.06 -5.74 -5.66
CA LEU A 575 -25.90 -5.01 -6.91
C LEU A 575 -26.38 -5.82 -8.11
N ALA A 576 -27.32 -6.77 -7.86
CA ALA A 576 -27.93 -7.60 -8.88
C ALA A 576 -28.41 -6.74 -10.07
N GLY A 577 -27.98 -7.11 -11.27
CA GLY A 577 -28.30 -6.40 -12.50
C GLY A 577 -27.43 -5.17 -12.81
N SER A 578 -26.61 -4.68 -11.86
CA SER A 578 -25.73 -3.52 -12.10
C SER A 578 -24.34 -3.90 -12.61
N GLY A 579 -23.85 -5.11 -12.29
CA GLY A 579 -22.49 -5.54 -12.57
C GLY A 579 -21.40 -4.77 -11.81
N LEU A 580 -21.79 -3.84 -10.92
CA LEU A 580 -20.86 -2.88 -10.31
C LEU A 580 -19.85 -3.49 -9.32
N ARG A 581 -20.15 -4.65 -8.74
CA ARG A 581 -19.26 -5.32 -7.76
C ARG A 581 -18.66 -6.63 -8.25
N ARG A 582 -18.86 -6.97 -9.49
CA ARG A 582 -18.06 -8.02 -10.11
C ARG A 582 -16.64 -7.49 -10.30
N PHE A 583 -15.62 -8.27 -9.92
CA PHE A 583 -14.23 -7.94 -10.24
C PHE A 583 -14.08 -7.73 -11.75
N ARG A 584 -13.48 -6.59 -12.14
CA ARG A 584 -13.28 -6.28 -13.54
C ARG A 584 -12.14 -5.33 -13.81
N PHE A 585 -11.89 -4.34 -12.96
CA PHE A 585 -11.05 -3.21 -13.31
C PHE A 585 -9.80 -3.11 -12.42
N ALA A 586 -8.73 -2.65 -13.05
CA ALA A 586 -7.57 -2.07 -12.38
C ALA A 586 -7.56 -0.55 -12.59
N TYR A 587 -7.01 0.15 -11.63
CA TYR A 587 -6.86 1.60 -11.58
C TYR A 587 -5.37 1.92 -11.50
N LEU A 588 -4.85 2.71 -12.44
CA LEU A 588 -3.44 3.05 -12.56
C LEU A 588 -3.25 4.56 -12.40
N ALA A 589 -2.50 4.97 -11.40
CA ALA A 589 -2.07 6.35 -11.23
C ALA A 589 -0.88 6.66 -12.14
N SER A 590 -1.02 7.71 -12.94
CA SER A 590 0.06 8.28 -13.74
C SER A 590 0.57 9.55 -13.08
N PHE A 591 1.72 9.43 -12.41
CA PHE A 591 2.34 10.49 -11.65
C PHE A 591 2.59 11.75 -12.48
N THR A 592 3.32 11.62 -13.58
CA THR A 592 3.71 12.77 -14.43
C THR A 592 2.51 13.43 -15.11
N ASN A 593 1.52 12.66 -15.53
CA ASN A 593 0.33 13.21 -16.18
C ASN A 593 -0.77 13.63 -15.21
N SER A 594 -0.65 13.30 -13.92
CA SER A 594 -1.63 13.65 -12.88
C SER A 594 -3.05 13.17 -13.20
N PHE A 595 -3.20 11.89 -13.56
CA PHE A 595 -4.49 11.26 -13.80
C PHE A 595 -4.50 9.79 -13.34
N VAL A 596 -5.69 9.19 -13.30
CA VAL A 596 -5.90 7.76 -13.07
C VAL A 596 -6.53 7.13 -14.31
N GLN A 597 -5.98 6.02 -14.78
CA GLN A 597 -6.49 5.24 -15.89
C GLN A 597 -7.16 3.97 -15.40
N VAL A 598 -8.31 3.64 -16.00
CA VAL A 598 -9.05 2.41 -15.71
C VAL A 598 -8.75 1.39 -16.81
N ILE A 599 -8.30 0.21 -16.40
CA ILE A 599 -7.91 -0.90 -17.27
C ILE A 599 -8.95 -2.02 -17.08
N ASP A 600 -9.48 -2.56 -18.17
CA ASP A 600 -10.41 -3.68 -18.16
C ASP A 600 -9.67 -5.01 -18.05
N LEU A 601 -9.96 -5.82 -17.05
CA LEU A 601 -9.33 -7.11 -16.78
C LEU A 601 -10.31 -8.30 -16.94
N ASP A 602 -11.45 -8.10 -17.60
CA ASP A 602 -12.47 -9.14 -17.79
C ASP A 602 -12.51 -9.63 -19.24
N SER A 603 -11.98 -10.81 -19.52
CA SER A 603 -12.03 -11.45 -20.84
C SER A 603 -13.28 -12.29 -21.08
N ALA A 604 -14.16 -12.48 -20.06
CA ALA A 604 -15.39 -13.25 -20.19
C ALA A 604 -16.51 -12.52 -20.93
N GLN A 605 -16.26 -11.29 -21.37
CA GLN A 605 -17.24 -10.49 -22.11
C GLN A 605 -17.43 -10.98 -23.53
N VAL A 606 -18.61 -10.72 -24.08
CA VAL A 606 -18.94 -11.04 -25.48
C VAL A 606 -18.01 -10.32 -26.45
N ASP A 607 -17.70 -9.05 -26.17
CA ASP A 607 -16.71 -8.26 -26.89
C ASP A 607 -15.46 -8.07 -26.01
N ARG A 608 -14.39 -8.76 -26.38
CA ARG A 608 -13.09 -8.73 -25.68
C ARG A 608 -12.19 -7.58 -26.14
N SER A 609 -12.70 -6.65 -26.92
CA SER A 609 -11.90 -5.56 -27.51
C SER A 609 -11.25 -4.65 -26.47
N THR A 610 -11.81 -4.60 -25.25
CA THR A 610 -11.32 -3.77 -24.13
C THR A 610 -10.43 -4.51 -23.13
N PHE A 611 -10.33 -5.85 -23.22
CA PHE A 611 -9.53 -6.64 -22.31
C PHE A 611 -8.05 -6.21 -22.32
N GLU A 612 -7.50 -5.98 -21.12
CA GLU A 612 -6.14 -5.46 -20.88
C GLU A 612 -5.85 -4.14 -21.61
N ARG A 613 -6.86 -3.27 -21.70
CA ARG A 613 -6.73 -1.94 -22.30
C ARG A 613 -7.26 -0.86 -21.40
N ILE A 614 -6.77 0.36 -21.63
CA ILE A 614 -7.30 1.55 -20.97
C ILE A 614 -8.64 1.88 -21.59
N VAL A 615 -9.69 1.93 -20.79
CA VAL A 615 -11.05 2.24 -21.22
C VAL A 615 -11.53 3.60 -20.75
N PHE A 616 -10.96 4.14 -19.67
CA PHE A 616 -11.36 5.40 -19.09
C PHE A 616 -10.16 6.12 -18.47
N THR A 617 -10.14 7.45 -18.53
CA THR A 617 -9.13 8.30 -17.86
C THR A 617 -9.81 9.33 -17.00
N LEU A 618 -9.48 9.33 -15.71
CA LEU A 618 -9.94 10.24 -14.69
C LEU A 618 -8.88 11.28 -14.39
N GLY A 619 -9.22 12.56 -14.43
CA GLY A 619 -8.30 13.67 -14.22
C GLY A 619 -7.80 14.28 -15.52
N ARG A 620 -7.46 15.55 -15.48
CA ARG A 620 -6.87 16.25 -16.62
C ARG A 620 -5.35 16.10 -16.59
N PRO A 621 -4.72 15.78 -17.72
CA PRO A 621 -3.28 15.87 -17.80
C PRO A 621 -2.83 17.29 -17.43
N THR A 622 -2.01 17.40 -16.41
CA THR A 622 -1.35 18.64 -16.06
C THR A 622 0.09 18.55 -16.57
N THR A 623 0.57 19.60 -17.21
CA THR A 623 2.00 19.70 -17.52
C THR A 623 2.68 20.20 -16.26
N PRO A 624 3.65 19.47 -15.69
CA PRO A 624 4.42 19.97 -14.56
C PRO A 624 5.04 21.32 -14.91
N LYS A 625 4.87 22.32 -14.06
CA LYS A 625 5.52 23.61 -14.24
C LYS A 625 6.96 23.47 -13.75
N GLY A 626 7.92 23.54 -14.63
CA GLY A 626 9.32 23.65 -14.26
C GLY A 626 10.15 22.36 -14.36
N SER A 627 9.83 21.49 -15.31
CA SER A 627 10.79 20.47 -15.75
C SER A 627 11.83 21.06 -16.69
#